data_ae2d3eb6e4e998540a6e2e9bf34f85c2
#
_entry.id   ae2d3eb6e4e998540a6e2e9bf34f85c2
#
_cell.length_a   1.000
_cell.length_b   1.000
_cell.length_c   1.000
_cell.angle_alpha   90.00
_cell.angle_beta   90.00
_cell.angle_gamma   90.00
#
_symmetry.space_group_name_H-M   'P 1'
#
loop_
_entity.id
_entity.type
_entity.pdbx_description
1 polymer ?
#
loop_
_entity_poly.entity_id
_entity_poly.type
_entity_poly.pdbx_seq_one_letter_code
_entity_poly.pdbx_strand_id
1 'polypeptide(L)'
;TLRDPHGFALKFYTQEGNWDLVGNQTPVFFIKDAIKFPDFIHAMKPSPINNVQDANRVFDFLSSQPWATNMLTYVYGNQGVPTSYREQDGFGVHAFKLYNDKGEYKYVKFNFRSKQGVKGLNVKQAAEQQAKDFNHLTNDLYKNINAGNFPKWDLYIQVMDPKDLNSFDFDPLDPTKIWPTDLVKETKVGTLTLNRMPKNFFQETEQVALAPGNLVPGI
;
A
#
# COMPACT_ATOMS: atom_id res chain seq x y z
N THR A 1 12.31 -12.90 -5.31
CA THR A 1 11.70 -11.78 -4.57
C THR A 1 12.71 -10.66 -4.42
N LEU A 2 12.42 -9.53 -5.04
CA LEU A 2 13.23 -8.33 -4.92
C LEU A 2 12.73 -7.48 -3.73
N ARG A 3 13.62 -6.66 -3.17
CA ARG A 3 13.27 -5.63 -2.22
C ARG A 3 12.55 -4.51 -2.96
N ASP A 4 11.25 -4.35 -2.68
CA ASP A 4 10.41 -3.39 -3.39
C ASP A 4 9.17 -3.03 -2.54
N PRO A 5 8.56 -1.86 -2.71
CA PRO A 5 7.21 -1.62 -2.23
C PRO A 5 6.21 -2.50 -2.99
N HIS A 6 5.24 -3.04 -2.26
CA HIS A 6 4.18 -3.87 -2.82
C HIS A 6 2.86 -3.11 -2.82
N GLY A 7 2.11 -3.19 -3.93
CA GLY A 7 0.76 -2.66 -3.99
C GLY A 7 -0.20 -3.45 -3.11
N PHE A 8 -1.14 -2.75 -2.49
CA PHE A 8 -2.27 -3.31 -1.76
C PHE A 8 -3.51 -2.53 -2.16
N ALA A 9 -4.17 -2.98 -3.23
CA ALA A 9 -5.29 -2.27 -3.81
C ALA A 9 -6.56 -3.13 -3.76
N LEU A 10 -7.70 -2.49 -3.52
CA LEU A 10 -9.01 -3.13 -3.49
C LEU A 10 -9.97 -2.41 -4.42
N LYS A 11 -10.76 -3.18 -5.15
CA LYS A 11 -11.92 -2.70 -5.89
C LYS A 11 -13.17 -3.14 -5.13
N PHE A 12 -13.91 -2.17 -4.60
CA PHE A 12 -15.20 -2.40 -3.97
C PHE A 12 -16.30 -2.30 -5.02
N TYR A 13 -17.03 -3.38 -5.23
CA TYR A 13 -18.19 -3.41 -6.10
C TYR A 13 -19.43 -3.06 -5.27
N THR A 14 -19.89 -1.82 -5.39
CA THR A 14 -21.05 -1.32 -4.65
C THR A 14 -22.27 -1.19 -5.56
N GLN A 15 -23.45 -0.97 -4.99
CA GLN A 15 -24.66 -0.70 -5.75
C GLN A 15 -24.60 0.63 -6.53
N GLU A 16 -23.79 1.58 -6.07
CA GLU A 16 -23.65 2.91 -6.66
C GLU A 16 -22.47 3.03 -7.62
N GLY A 17 -21.71 1.96 -7.80
CA GLY A 17 -20.55 1.91 -8.67
C GLY A 17 -19.36 1.24 -8.03
N ASN A 18 -18.20 1.38 -8.66
CA ASN A 18 -16.96 0.84 -8.15
C ASN A 18 -16.17 1.92 -7.40
N TRP A 19 -15.69 1.57 -6.22
CA TRP A 19 -14.70 2.35 -5.50
C TRP A 19 -13.37 1.62 -5.48
N ASP A 20 -12.32 2.28 -5.96
CA ASP A 20 -10.97 1.72 -5.99
C ASP A 20 -10.11 2.37 -4.90
N LEU A 21 -9.73 1.59 -3.90
CA LEU A 21 -8.74 1.99 -2.90
C LEU A 21 -7.37 1.51 -3.35
N VAL A 22 -6.54 2.41 -3.84
CA VAL A 22 -5.18 2.12 -4.28
C VAL A 22 -4.20 2.44 -3.16
N GLY A 23 -3.53 1.44 -2.62
CA GLY A 23 -2.64 1.57 -1.48
C GLY A 23 -1.38 0.71 -1.59
N ASN A 24 -0.63 0.63 -0.51
CA ASN A 24 0.62 -0.09 -0.40
C ASN A 24 0.68 -0.93 0.89
N GLN A 25 1.66 -1.83 0.98
CA GLN A 25 1.97 -2.54 2.22
C GLN A 25 2.67 -1.66 3.26
N THR A 26 3.02 -0.43 2.94
CA THR A 26 3.64 0.55 3.83
C THR A 26 2.68 1.68 4.15
N PRO A 27 2.71 2.24 5.37
CA PRO A 27 1.76 3.26 5.80
C PRO A 27 2.04 4.65 5.23
N VAL A 28 3.15 4.83 4.54
CA VAL A 28 3.61 6.11 3.99
C VAL A 28 4.01 5.96 2.52
N PHE A 29 4.14 7.10 1.83
CA PHE A 29 4.57 7.18 0.44
C PHE A 29 5.92 7.91 0.30
N PHE A 30 6.55 7.81 -0.87
CA PHE A 30 7.87 8.38 -1.14
C PHE A 30 7.89 9.89 -1.29
N ILE A 31 6.81 10.47 -1.81
CA ILE A 31 6.71 11.87 -2.17
C ILE A 31 5.58 12.55 -1.44
N LYS A 32 5.79 13.82 -1.11
CA LYS A 32 4.77 14.69 -0.55
C LYS A 32 3.90 15.30 -1.65
N ASP A 33 4.53 15.86 -2.68
CA ASP A 33 3.86 16.60 -3.74
C ASP A 33 3.69 15.74 -4.99
N ALA A 34 2.47 15.66 -5.50
CA ALA A 34 2.12 14.85 -6.69
C ALA A 34 2.91 15.25 -7.95
N ILE A 35 3.34 16.50 -8.07
CA ILE A 35 4.18 16.97 -9.19
C ILE A 35 5.51 16.22 -9.28
N LYS A 36 5.99 15.65 -8.19
CA LYS A 36 7.22 14.84 -8.15
C LYS A 36 7.03 13.38 -8.54
N PHE A 37 5.80 12.96 -8.79
CA PHE A 37 5.51 11.57 -9.16
C PHE A 37 6.17 11.14 -10.48
N PRO A 38 6.14 11.92 -11.57
CA PRO A 38 6.86 11.57 -12.79
C PRO A 38 8.37 11.44 -12.58
N ASP A 39 8.99 12.35 -11.84
CA ASP A 39 10.43 12.31 -11.52
C ASP A 39 10.77 11.04 -10.71
N PHE A 40 9.93 10.72 -9.71
CA PHE A 40 10.06 9.49 -8.91
C PHE A 40 10.03 8.24 -9.80
N ILE A 41 9.01 8.12 -10.65
CA ILE A 41 8.87 6.96 -11.55
C ILE A 41 10.05 6.86 -12.51
N HIS A 42 10.49 7.97 -13.11
CA HIS A 42 11.62 7.98 -14.04
C HIS A 42 12.96 7.65 -13.34
N ALA A 43 13.11 8.02 -12.07
CA ALA A 43 14.29 7.66 -11.28
C ALA A 43 14.33 6.14 -10.98
N MET A 44 13.16 5.54 -10.67
CA MET A 44 13.06 4.13 -10.27
C MET A 44 13.08 3.16 -11.45
N LYS A 45 12.62 3.59 -12.64
CA LYS A 45 12.56 2.74 -13.83
C LYS A 45 13.89 2.68 -14.59
N PRO A 46 14.07 1.64 -15.45
CA PRO A 46 15.21 1.56 -16.34
C PRO A 46 15.35 2.81 -17.23
N SER A 47 16.57 3.18 -17.56
CA SER A 47 16.88 4.32 -18.43
C SER A 47 16.25 4.13 -19.80
N PRO A 48 15.60 5.16 -20.38
CA PRO A 48 15.06 5.09 -21.73
C PRO A 48 16.13 5.01 -22.82
N ILE A 49 17.41 5.25 -22.47
CA ILE A 49 18.54 5.20 -23.42
C ILE A 49 18.99 3.75 -23.67
N ASN A 50 19.14 2.96 -22.60
CA ASN A 50 19.76 1.64 -22.67
C ASN A 50 18.98 0.53 -21.96
N ASN A 51 17.82 0.85 -21.38
CA ASN A 51 16.97 -0.05 -20.59
C ASN A 51 17.68 -0.69 -19.38
N VAL A 52 18.68 -0.01 -18.81
CA VAL A 52 19.39 -0.44 -17.60
C VAL A 52 18.93 0.38 -16.42
N GLN A 53 18.68 -0.30 -15.30
CA GLN A 53 18.41 0.39 -14.02
C GLN A 53 19.71 0.99 -13.50
N ASP A 54 19.67 2.27 -13.15
CA ASP A 54 20.84 3.02 -12.66
C ASP A 54 20.62 3.46 -11.21
N ALA A 55 21.38 2.88 -10.30
CA ALA A 55 21.33 3.22 -8.88
C ALA A 55 21.67 4.70 -8.60
N ASN A 56 22.51 5.33 -9.43
CA ASN A 56 22.82 6.75 -9.24
C ASN A 56 21.58 7.62 -9.46
N ARG A 57 20.75 7.32 -10.45
CA ARG A 57 19.49 8.04 -10.69
C ARG A 57 18.53 7.87 -9.52
N VAL A 58 18.43 6.65 -8.98
CA VAL A 58 17.57 6.34 -7.83
C VAL A 58 17.99 7.14 -6.61
N PHE A 59 19.27 7.06 -6.24
CA PHE A 59 19.77 7.72 -5.03
C PHE A 59 19.92 9.24 -5.19
N ASP A 60 20.18 9.74 -6.39
CA ASP A 60 20.16 11.17 -6.67
C ASP A 60 18.76 11.77 -6.39
N PHE A 61 17.71 11.14 -6.91
CA PHE A 61 16.35 11.55 -6.61
C PHE A 61 16.04 11.44 -5.11
N LEU A 62 16.29 10.30 -4.49
CA LEU A 62 15.95 10.07 -3.08
C LEU A 62 16.71 10.99 -2.13
N SER A 63 17.98 11.28 -2.40
CA SER A 63 18.78 12.20 -1.57
C SER A 63 18.32 13.65 -1.68
N SER A 64 17.75 14.03 -2.82
CA SER A 64 17.16 15.36 -3.04
C SER A 64 15.77 15.53 -2.42
N GLN A 65 15.16 14.44 -1.92
CA GLN A 65 13.80 14.41 -1.38
C GLN A 65 13.80 13.93 0.09
N PRO A 66 14.08 14.79 1.08
CA PRO A 66 14.25 14.38 2.48
C PRO A 66 13.03 13.66 3.08
N TRP A 67 11.82 14.00 2.62
CA TRP A 67 10.57 13.34 3.06
C TRP A 67 10.46 11.89 2.61
N ALA A 68 11.22 11.43 1.61
CA ALA A 68 11.29 10.03 1.21
C ALA A 68 11.97 9.14 2.26
N THR A 69 12.73 9.71 3.19
CA THR A 69 13.53 8.96 4.18
C THR A 69 12.67 8.02 5.01
N ASN A 70 11.49 8.44 5.44
CA ASN A 70 10.58 7.58 6.20
C ASN A 70 10.18 6.34 5.40
N MET A 71 9.79 6.49 4.13
CA MET A 71 9.47 5.35 3.27
C MET A 71 10.66 4.41 3.07
N LEU A 72 11.87 4.96 2.94
CA LEU A 72 13.09 4.15 2.80
C LEU A 72 13.34 3.25 4.00
N THR A 73 13.01 3.69 5.22
CA THR A 73 13.13 2.83 6.41
C THR A 73 12.26 1.59 6.34
N TYR A 74 11.05 1.70 5.75
CA TYR A 74 10.18 0.55 5.50
C TYR A 74 10.72 -0.34 4.38
N VAL A 75 11.13 0.24 3.25
CA VAL A 75 11.62 -0.51 2.08
C VAL A 75 12.92 -1.24 2.40
N TYR A 76 13.84 -0.59 3.10
CA TYR A 76 15.12 -1.20 3.49
C TYR A 76 15.05 -2.00 4.80
N GLY A 77 13.93 -1.93 5.51
CA GLY A 77 13.62 -2.82 6.63
C GLY A 77 13.12 -4.20 6.18
N ASN A 78 12.69 -5.01 7.13
CA ASN A 78 12.16 -6.36 6.86
C ASN A 78 10.86 -6.33 6.04
N GLN A 79 10.10 -5.24 6.08
CA GLN A 79 8.85 -5.11 5.35
C GLN A 79 9.05 -5.00 3.83
N GLY A 80 10.24 -4.57 3.37
CA GLY A 80 10.55 -4.51 1.95
C GLY A 80 10.71 -5.88 1.28
N VAL A 81 10.87 -6.95 2.06
CA VAL A 81 10.94 -8.34 1.58
C VAL A 81 10.09 -9.22 2.50
N PRO A 82 8.76 -9.23 2.36
CA PRO A 82 7.88 -10.04 3.19
C PRO A 82 8.08 -11.54 2.93
N THR A 83 7.80 -12.36 3.94
CA THR A 83 7.82 -13.82 3.80
C THR A 83 6.74 -14.33 2.86
N SER A 84 5.58 -13.67 2.85
CA SER A 84 4.48 -13.92 1.93
C SER A 84 3.59 -12.67 1.79
N TYR A 85 2.78 -12.58 0.74
CA TYR A 85 1.76 -11.52 0.64
C TYR A 85 0.73 -11.58 1.77
N ARG A 86 0.53 -12.73 2.39
CA ARG A 86 -0.39 -12.92 3.52
C ARG A 86 0.14 -12.29 4.81
N GLU A 87 1.45 -12.19 4.96
CA GLU A 87 2.16 -11.75 6.17
C GLU A 87 2.66 -10.32 6.04
N GLN A 88 1.88 -9.46 5.39
CA GLN A 88 2.09 -8.02 5.29
C GLN A 88 0.79 -7.27 5.57
N ASP A 89 0.88 -6.08 6.15
CA ASP A 89 -0.24 -5.16 6.29
C ASP A 89 -0.52 -4.46 4.94
N GLY A 90 -1.67 -3.81 4.84
CA GLY A 90 -2.05 -2.96 3.72
C GLY A 90 -2.56 -1.61 4.22
N PHE A 91 -2.30 -0.55 3.46
CA PHE A 91 -2.66 0.81 3.84
C PHE A 91 -3.19 1.56 2.63
N GLY A 92 -4.25 2.35 2.84
CA GLY A 92 -4.72 3.31 1.85
C GLY A 92 -3.78 4.49 1.67
N VAL A 93 -2.82 4.68 2.58
CA VAL A 93 -1.76 5.70 2.62
C VAL A 93 -2.31 7.13 2.75
N HIS A 94 -3.12 7.56 1.79
CA HIS A 94 -3.71 8.91 1.75
C HIS A 94 -4.84 9.08 2.77
N ALA A 95 -5.08 10.33 3.15
CA ALA A 95 -6.28 10.72 3.87
C ALA A 95 -7.43 10.94 2.87
N PHE A 96 -8.55 10.27 3.09
CA PHE A 96 -9.78 10.42 2.31
C PHE A 96 -10.77 11.31 3.06
N LYS A 97 -11.67 11.96 2.33
CA LYS A 97 -12.83 12.62 2.93
C LYS A 97 -14.03 11.70 2.81
N LEU A 98 -14.68 11.42 3.93
CA LEU A 98 -15.98 10.75 3.93
C LEU A 98 -17.07 11.77 4.25
N TYR A 99 -18.08 11.86 3.39
CA TYR A 99 -19.19 12.81 3.47
C TYR A 99 -20.49 12.11 3.87
N ASN A 100 -21.29 12.80 4.65
CA ASN A 100 -22.69 12.40 4.87
C ASN A 100 -23.64 13.17 3.94
N ASP A 101 -24.94 12.84 4.00
CA ASP A 101 -26.00 13.46 3.19
C ASP A 101 -26.18 14.97 3.46
N LYS A 102 -25.64 15.48 4.56
CA LYS A 102 -25.66 16.91 4.91
C LYS A 102 -24.44 17.67 4.39
N GLY A 103 -23.50 16.98 3.73
CA GLY A 103 -22.24 17.57 3.28
C GLY A 103 -21.19 17.74 4.39
N GLU A 104 -21.45 17.25 5.60
CA GLU A 104 -20.46 17.19 6.66
C GLU A 104 -19.45 16.09 6.35
N TYR A 105 -18.17 16.30 6.62
CA TYR A 105 -17.13 15.34 6.31
C TYR A 105 -16.15 15.11 7.45
N LYS A 106 -15.46 13.98 7.38
CA LYS A 106 -14.30 13.62 8.21
C LYS A 106 -13.15 13.21 7.32
N TYR A 107 -11.92 13.40 7.81
CA TYR A 107 -10.76 12.78 7.21
C TYR A 107 -10.60 11.36 7.75
N VAL A 108 -10.28 10.43 6.85
CA VAL A 108 -10.18 9.01 7.20
C VAL A 108 -8.96 8.38 6.55
N LYS A 109 -8.21 7.57 7.30
CA LYS A 109 -7.21 6.63 6.77
C LYS A 109 -7.71 5.21 6.94
N PHE A 110 -7.39 4.35 5.95
CA PHE A 110 -7.75 2.92 5.92
C PHE A 110 -6.51 2.07 6.15
N ASN A 111 -6.54 1.21 7.16
CA ASN A 111 -5.43 0.34 7.56
C ASN A 111 -5.92 -1.11 7.61
N PHE A 112 -5.28 -2.00 6.87
CA PHE A 112 -5.57 -3.44 6.84
C PHE A 112 -4.47 -4.15 7.61
N ARG A 113 -4.81 -4.71 8.78
CA ARG A 113 -3.89 -5.43 9.65
C ARG A 113 -3.98 -6.93 9.39
N SER A 114 -2.86 -7.52 8.96
CA SER A 114 -2.81 -8.96 8.67
C SER A 114 -3.10 -9.80 9.92
N LYS A 115 -4.06 -10.70 9.82
CA LYS A 115 -4.34 -11.68 10.89
C LYS A 115 -3.32 -12.81 10.95
N GLN A 116 -2.45 -12.93 9.95
CA GLN A 116 -1.33 -13.87 9.90
C GLN A 116 -0.07 -13.30 10.59
N GLY A 117 -0.12 -12.01 10.97
CA GLY A 117 1.03 -11.24 11.46
C GLY A 117 1.90 -10.71 10.32
N VAL A 118 2.83 -9.83 10.66
CA VAL A 118 3.77 -9.23 9.71
C VAL A 118 5.12 -9.90 9.87
N LYS A 119 5.66 -10.47 8.79
CA LYS A 119 6.96 -11.14 8.79
C LYS A 119 7.75 -10.78 7.54
N GLY A 120 9.05 -10.57 7.72
CA GLY A 120 9.97 -10.26 6.63
C GLY A 120 11.19 -11.17 6.65
N LEU A 121 11.80 -11.33 5.48
CA LEU A 121 13.05 -12.05 5.29
C LEU A 121 14.25 -11.13 5.59
N ASN A 122 15.29 -11.69 6.21
CA ASN A 122 16.58 -11.00 6.25
C ASN A 122 17.31 -11.14 4.90
N VAL A 123 18.43 -10.45 4.73
CA VAL A 123 19.17 -10.38 3.46
C VAL A 123 19.57 -11.76 2.94
N LYS A 124 20.07 -12.64 3.83
CA LYS A 124 20.48 -14.00 3.47
C LYS A 124 19.27 -14.84 3.03
N GLN A 125 18.20 -14.84 3.82
CA GLN A 125 16.97 -15.57 3.50
C GLN A 125 16.34 -15.07 2.20
N ALA A 126 16.36 -13.76 1.95
CA ALA A 126 15.85 -13.17 0.71
C ALA A 126 16.63 -13.67 -0.51
N ALA A 127 17.96 -13.68 -0.43
CA ALA A 127 18.82 -14.19 -1.51
C ALA A 127 18.60 -15.69 -1.78
N GLU A 128 18.55 -16.51 -0.72
CA GLU A 128 18.27 -17.94 -0.81
C GLU A 128 16.88 -18.22 -1.41
N GLN A 129 15.87 -17.46 -0.97
CA GLN A 129 14.50 -17.61 -1.47
C GLN A 129 14.38 -17.17 -2.93
N GLN A 130 15.05 -16.09 -3.32
CA GLN A 130 15.08 -15.62 -4.71
C GLN A 130 15.73 -16.63 -5.64
N ALA A 131 16.82 -17.25 -5.22
CA ALA A 131 17.51 -18.30 -5.99
C ALA A 131 16.66 -19.57 -6.13
N LYS A 132 15.87 -19.90 -5.11
CA LYS A 132 15.02 -21.10 -5.08
C LYS A 132 13.73 -20.93 -5.87
N ASP A 133 13.02 -19.82 -5.65
CA ASP A 133 11.75 -19.49 -6.29
C ASP A 133 11.56 -17.97 -6.33
N PHE A 134 11.84 -17.36 -7.48
CA PHE A 134 11.67 -15.92 -7.68
C PHE A 134 10.20 -15.46 -7.47
N ASN A 135 9.24 -16.33 -7.78
CA ASN A 135 7.81 -16.05 -7.71
C ASN A 135 7.15 -16.54 -6.42
N HIS A 136 7.91 -16.80 -5.35
CA HIS A 136 7.39 -17.44 -4.14
C HIS A 136 6.20 -16.71 -3.51
N LEU A 137 6.15 -15.38 -3.54
CA LEU A 137 5.03 -14.60 -2.98
C LEU A 137 3.70 -14.93 -3.67
N THR A 138 3.70 -14.94 -5.00
CA THR A 138 2.53 -15.30 -5.81
C THR A 138 2.18 -16.77 -5.65
N ASN A 139 3.18 -17.66 -5.68
CA ASN A 139 2.99 -19.10 -5.51
C ASN A 139 2.43 -19.44 -4.13
N ASP A 140 2.91 -18.78 -3.07
CA ASP A 140 2.40 -18.96 -1.71
C ASP A 140 0.92 -18.56 -1.61
N LEU A 141 0.57 -17.38 -2.12
CA LEU A 141 -0.81 -16.88 -2.09
C LEU A 141 -1.75 -17.82 -2.86
N TYR A 142 -1.36 -18.21 -4.08
CA TYR A 142 -2.12 -19.12 -4.93
C TYR A 142 -2.37 -20.47 -4.25
N LYS A 143 -1.32 -21.10 -3.73
CA LYS A 143 -1.39 -22.41 -3.07
C LYS A 143 -2.29 -22.36 -1.82
N ASN A 144 -2.14 -21.33 -0.98
CA ASN A 144 -2.91 -21.22 0.24
C ASN A 144 -4.41 -21.00 -0.03
N ILE A 145 -4.77 -20.12 -0.95
CA ILE A 145 -6.17 -19.88 -1.29
C ILE A 145 -6.80 -21.12 -1.89
N ASN A 146 -6.13 -21.83 -2.81
CA ASN A 146 -6.65 -23.06 -3.41
C ASN A 146 -6.73 -24.23 -2.41
N ALA A 147 -5.93 -24.22 -1.37
CA ALA A 147 -6.01 -25.21 -0.27
C ALA A 147 -7.09 -24.85 0.79
N GLY A 148 -7.81 -23.73 0.64
CA GLY A 148 -8.80 -23.27 1.60
C GLY A 148 -8.22 -22.49 2.80
N ASN A 149 -6.91 -22.25 2.81
CA ASN A 149 -6.24 -21.43 3.83
C ASN A 149 -6.38 -19.95 3.49
N PHE A 150 -7.58 -19.41 3.67
CA PHE A 150 -7.93 -18.05 3.26
C PHE A 150 -7.26 -17.00 4.15
N PRO A 151 -6.37 -16.16 3.61
CA PRO A 151 -5.75 -15.10 4.37
C PRO A 151 -6.77 -13.99 4.67
N LYS A 152 -6.59 -13.34 5.83
CA LYS A 152 -7.51 -12.33 6.34
C LYS A 152 -6.76 -11.11 6.84
N TRP A 153 -7.40 -9.94 6.68
CA TRP A 153 -6.96 -8.67 7.25
C TRP A 153 -8.13 -8.02 7.97
N ASP A 154 -7.89 -7.56 9.16
CA ASP A 154 -8.86 -6.70 9.84
C ASP A 154 -8.72 -5.28 9.31
N LEU A 155 -9.84 -4.71 8.83
CA LEU A 155 -9.90 -3.32 8.38
C LEU A 155 -10.14 -2.41 9.57
N TYR A 156 -9.21 -1.50 9.77
CA TYR A 156 -9.30 -0.40 10.71
C TYR A 156 -9.42 0.92 9.97
N ILE A 157 -10.14 1.85 10.57
CA ILE A 157 -10.15 3.25 10.15
C ILE A 157 -9.62 4.13 11.27
N GLN A 158 -8.91 5.17 10.88
CA GLN A 158 -8.60 6.31 11.73
C GLN A 158 -9.43 7.49 11.24
N VAL A 159 -10.16 8.14 12.14
CA VAL A 159 -11.08 9.23 11.78
C VAL A 159 -10.61 10.50 12.47
N MET A 160 -10.49 11.59 11.70
CA MET A 160 -10.08 12.91 12.17
C MET A 160 -11.14 13.95 11.84
N ASP A 161 -11.49 14.77 12.81
CA ASP A 161 -12.37 15.92 12.59
C ASP A 161 -11.61 17.01 11.80
N PRO A 162 -12.22 17.67 10.81
CA PRO A 162 -11.61 18.79 10.11
C PRO A 162 -11.07 19.92 11.01
N LYS A 163 -11.73 20.16 12.14
CA LYS A 163 -11.28 21.16 13.13
C LYS A 163 -9.93 20.83 13.77
N ASP A 164 -9.56 19.53 13.81
CA ASP A 164 -8.34 19.05 14.44
C ASP A 164 -7.15 19.00 13.46
N LEU A 165 -7.34 19.41 12.19
CA LEU A 165 -6.32 19.34 11.15
C LEU A 165 -5.01 20.07 11.53
N ASN A 166 -5.12 21.17 12.28
CA ASN A 166 -3.98 21.99 12.72
C ASN A 166 -3.56 21.70 14.18
N SER A 167 -4.04 20.61 14.77
CA SER A 167 -3.73 20.23 16.17
C SER A 167 -2.46 19.43 16.32
N PHE A 168 -1.79 19.09 15.21
CA PHE A 168 -0.58 18.27 15.16
C PHE A 168 0.64 19.15 14.83
N ASP A 169 1.81 18.70 15.22
CA ASP A 169 3.10 19.29 14.86
C ASP A 169 3.57 18.89 13.45
N PHE A 170 2.74 18.16 12.71
CA PHE A 170 2.92 17.76 11.31
C PHE A 170 1.63 17.96 10.52
N ASP A 171 1.72 18.00 9.20
CA ASP A 171 0.56 18.03 8.32
C ASP A 171 -0.06 16.61 8.19
N PRO A 172 -1.27 16.36 8.74
CA PRO A 172 -1.90 15.04 8.66
C PRO A 172 -2.32 14.63 7.24
N LEU A 173 -2.36 15.56 6.30
CA LEU A 173 -2.65 15.26 4.89
C LEU A 173 -1.39 14.91 4.09
N ASP A 174 -0.20 15.07 4.68
CA ASP A 174 1.07 14.66 4.07
C ASP A 174 1.15 13.12 4.01
N PRO A 175 1.19 12.50 2.82
CA PRO A 175 1.23 11.05 2.68
C PRO A 175 2.56 10.42 3.13
N THR A 176 3.57 11.22 3.41
CA THR A 176 4.84 10.75 3.99
C THR A 176 4.79 10.60 5.51
N LYS A 177 3.64 10.94 6.13
CA LYS A 177 3.41 10.91 7.57
C LYS A 177 2.37 9.85 7.95
N ILE A 178 2.60 9.20 9.07
CA ILE A 178 1.59 8.35 9.71
C ILE A 178 0.70 9.20 10.62
N TRP A 179 -0.49 8.68 10.92
CA TRP A 179 -1.28 9.16 12.05
C TRP A 179 -0.99 8.26 13.26
N PRO A 180 -0.27 8.76 14.27
CA PRO A 180 0.04 7.96 15.47
C PRO A 180 -1.24 7.49 16.16
N THR A 181 -1.29 6.22 16.56
CA THR A 181 -2.50 5.58 17.10
C THR A 181 -2.87 6.06 18.50
N ASP A 182 -1.94 6.65 19.22
CA ASP A 182 -2.15 7.35 20.49
C ASP A 182 -2.82 8.72 20.31
N LEU A 183 -2.64 9.35 19.15
CA LEU A 183 -3.28 10.63 18.80
C LEU A 183 -4.59 10.42 18.04
N VAL A 184 -4.61 9.52 17.07
CA VAL A 184 -5.80 9.19 16.26
C VAL A 184 -6.04 7.68 16.32
N LYS A 185 -6.99 7.27 17.15
CA LYS A 185 -7.27 5.87 17.45
C LYS A 185 -7.72 5.08 16.22
N GLU A 186 -7.19 3.88 16.04
CA GLU A 186 -7.72 2.90 15.08
C GLU A 186 -9.02 2.26 15.60
N THR A 187 -10.05 2.22 14.76
CA THR A 187 -11.32 1.53 15.04
C THR A 187 -11.54 0.45 14.01
N LYS A 188 -11.72 -0.79 14.47
CA LYS A 188 -12.03 -1.91 13.56
C LYS A 188 -13.45 -1.77 13.02
N VAL A 189 -13.57 -1.88 11.69
CA VAL A 189 -14.86 -1.75 10.98
C VAL A 189 -15.21 -2.98 10.14
N GLY A 190 -14.25 -3.88 9.88
CA GLY A 190 -14.53 -5.06 9.07
C GLY A 190 -13.35 -6.03 8.99
N THR A 191 -13.52 -7.05 8.15
CA THR A 191 -12.47 -8.04 7.85
C THR A 191 -12.50 -8.36 6.36
N LEU A 192 -11.37 -8.19 5.70
CA LEU A 192 -11.12 -8.65 4.35
C LEU A 192 -10.71 -10.13 4.40
N THR A 193 -11.28 -10.96 3.54
CA THR A 193 -10.89 -12.36 3.36
C THR A 193 -10.67 -12.64 1.89
N LEU A 194 -9.49 -13.14 1.51
CA LEU A 194 -9.23 -13.61 0.14
C LEU A 194 -9.61 -15.09 0.05
N ASN A 195 -10.75 -15.38 -0.55
CA ASN A 195 -11.33 -16.72 -0.58
C ASN A 195 -11.41 -17.35 -1.97
N ARG A 196 -10.88 -16.67 -2.99
CA ARG A 196 -10.89 -17.13 -4.37
C ARG A 196 -9.73 -16.54 -5.16
N MET A 197 -9.12 -17.37 -6.01
CA MET A 197 -8.17 -16.91 -7.03
C MET A 197 -8.92 -16.59 -8.33
N PRO A 198 -8.39 -15.69 -9.18
CA PRO A 198 -8.92 -15.50 -10.53
C PRO A 198 -8.80 -16.81 -11.32
N LYS A 199 -9.78 -17.10 -12.17
CA LYS A 199 -9.74 -18.26 -13.07
C LYS A 199 -8.80 -18.01 -14.25
N ASN A 200 -8.73 -16.77 -14.70
CA ASN A 200 -7.85 -16.32 -15.77
C ASN A 200 -7.13 -15.05 -15.31
N PHE A 201 -5.87 -15.18 -14.91
CA PHE A 201 -5.07 -14.08 -14.40
C PHE A 201 -4.92 -12.93 -15.41
N PHE A 202 -4.73 -13.25 -16.68
CA PHE A 202 -4.63 -12.23 -17.74
C PHE A 202 -5.89 -11.39 -17.84
N GLN A 203 -7.04 -12.05 -17.89
CA GLN A 203 -8.33 -11.37 -18.07
C GLN A 203 -8.80 -10.63 -16.81
N GLU A 204 -8.65 -11.27 -15.65
CA GLU A 204 -9.29 -10.80 -14.40
C GLU A 204 -8.34 -9.91 -13.55
N THR A 205 -7.02 -10.05 -13.73
CA THR A 205 -6.04 -9.35 -12.89
C THR A 205 -5.10 -8.46 -13.71
N GLU A 206 -4.48 -8.98 -14.79
CA GLU A 206 -3.51 -8.20 -15.57
C GLU A 206 -4.20 -7.02 -16.28
N GLN A 207 -5.43 -7.20 -16.73
CA GLN A 207 -6.23 -6.16 -17.38
C GLN A 207 -7.13 -5.36 -16.43
N VAL A 208 -7.07 -5.61 -15.12
CA VAL A 208 -7.87 -4.84 -14.16
C VAL A 208 -7.41 -3.39 -14.11
N ALA A 209 -8.36 -2.48 -14.24
CA ALA A 209 -8.11 -1.06 -14.01
C ALA A 209 -8.35 -0.73 -12.53
N LEU A 210 -7.34 -0.16 -11.87
CA LEU A 210 -7.44 0.37 -10.53
C LEU A 210 -7.14 1.88 -10.60
N ALA A 211 -8.14 2.71 -10.38
CA ALA A 211 -8.04 4.16 -10.53
C ALA A 211 -8.53 4.87 -9.26
N PRO A 212 -7.69 5.70 -8.62
CA PRO A 212 -8.09 6.48 -7.44
C PRO A 212 -9.28 7.41 -7.69
N GLY A 213 -9.55 7.76 -8.97
CA GLY A 213 -10.71 8.56 -9.37
C GLY A 213 -12.04 7.78 -9.41
N ASN A 214 -12.02 6.45 -9.26
CA ASN A 214 -13.24 5.65 -9.13
C ASN A 214 -13.75 5.76 -7.68
N LEU A 215 -14.64 6.68 -7.47
CA LEU A 215 -15.26 7.00 -6.18
C LEU A 215 -16.76 6.74 -6.27
N VAL A 216 -17.39 6.60 -5.11
CA VAL A 216 -18.85 6.49 -4.95
C VAL A 216 -19.36 7.62 -4.06
N PRO A 217 -20.68 7.92 -4.04
CA PRO A 217 -21.25 8.91 -3.13
C PRO A 217 -20.82 8.67 -1.68
N GLY A 218 -20.40 9.73 -1.01
CA GLY A 218 -19.90 9.68 0.36
C GLY A 218 -18.36 9.62 0.50
N ILE A 219 -17.63 9.50 -0.62
CA ILE A 219 -16.15 9.47 -0.63
C ILE A 219 -15.61 10.58 -1.51
#